data_573207f60e5b05dcf19174598ec6f81d
#
_entry.id   573207f60e5b05dcf19174598ec6f81d
#
_cell.length_a   1.000
_cell.length_b   1.000
_cell.length_c   1.000
_cell.angle_alpha   90.00
_cell.angle_beta   90.00
_cell.angle_gamma   90.00
#
_symmetry.space_group_name_H-M   'P 1'
#
loop_
_entity.id
_entity.type
_entity.pdbx_description
1 polymer ?
#
loop_
_entity_poly.entity_id
_entity_poly.type
_entity_poly.pdbx_seq_one_letter_code
_entity_poly.pdbx_strand_id
1 'polypeptide(L)'
;MKNIVITGGAGFIGSHVVRLFVNKYPEYHIINLDKLTYAGNLANLKDIEDKPNYTFVKGDICDFDLMLKLMQDYKVDGIIHLAAESHVDRSIKDPFTFAQTNVMGTLSLLQAAKIYWESLPEGYEGKRFYHISTDEVYGALQMTHPEGIPAPFTTKASSGKNHEAYGEEFFLETTKYNPHSPYSASKASSDHFVRAFHDTYGMPTIVTNCSNNYGPYQFPEKLIPLFINNIRHRKPLPVYGKGENVRDWLYVVDHARAIDIIFHKGKIAETYNIGGFNEWKNIDIIKVVIKTVDRLLGRKEGEDMDLITYVTDRKGHDMRYAIDSRKLQKELGWEPSLQFEEGIEETVKWYLENQEWMDNVTSGDYQKYYDNMYSNR
;
A
#
# COMPACT_ATOMS: atom_id res chain seq x y z
N MET A 1 -2.09 -23.72 -16.49
CA MET A 1 -1.94 -22.24 -16.54
C MET A 1 -2.87 -21.66 -15.51
N LYS A 2 -2.41 -20.78 -14.61
CA LYS A 2 -3.27 -20.12 -13.65
C LYS A 2 -3.70 -18.75 -14.19
N ASN A 3 -4.97 -18.43 -14.02
CA ASN A 3 -5.52 -17.13 -14.38
C ASN A 3 -5.73 -16.31 -13.09
N ILE A 4 -4.94 -15.26 -12.93
CA ILE A 4 -4.93 -14.46 -11.70
C ILE A 4 -5.44 -13.05 -12.01
N VAL A 5 -6.49 -12.65 -11.31
CA VAL A 5 -6.98 -11.26 -11.33
C VAL A 5 -6.23 -10.47 -10.25
N ILE A 6 -5.64 -9.35 -10.65
CA ILE A 6 -5.06 -8.36 -9.74
C ILE A 6 -5.91 -7.10 -9.87
N THR A 7 -6.63 -6.73 -8.82
CA THR A 7 -7.45 -5.51 -8.81
C THR A 7 -6.62 -4.33 -8.33
N GLY A 8 -6.86 -3.15 -8.88
CA GLY A 8 -6.08 -1.97 -8.56
C GLY A 8 -4.64 -2.01 -9.11
N GLY A 9 -4.42 -2.82 -10.17
CA GLY A 9 -3.08 -3.07 -10.70
C GLY A 9 -2.47 -1.90 -11.47
N ALA A 10 -3.23 -0.86 -11.81
CA ALA A 10 -2.69 0.38 -12.37
C ALA A 10 -2.29 1.41 -11.29
N GLY A 11 -2.52 1.11 -10.01
CA GLY A 11 -2.13 1.93 -8.87
C GLY A 11 -0.67 1.71 -8.44
N PHE A 12 -0.29 2.34 -7.34
CA PHE A 12 1.07 2.31 -6.78
C PHE A 12 1.54 0.89 -6.48
N ILE A 13 1.01 0.26 -5.43
CA ILE A 13 1.43 -1.10 -5.02
C ILE A 13 1.06 -2.12 -6.10
N GLY A 14 -0.15 -1.99 -6.67
CA GLY A 14 -0.67 -2.91 -7.67
C GLY A 14 0.21 -3.03 -8.91
N SER A 15 0.81 -1.93 -9.41
CA SER A 15 1.68 -1.97 -10.58
C SER A 15 2.96 -2.78 -10.34
N HIS A 16 3.52 -2.73 -9.14
CA HIS A 16 4.66 -3.56 -8.75
C HIS A 16 4.29 -5.04 -8.66
N VAL A 17 3.11 -5.35 -8.14
CA VAL A 17 2.61 -6.73 -8.06
C VAL A 17 2.34 -7.28 -9.46
N VAL A 18 1.65 -6.54 -10.32
CA VAL A 18 1.40 -6.93 -11.72
C VAL A 18 2.72 -7.19 -12.46
N ARG A 19 3.65 -6.25 -12.39
CA ARG A 19 4.97 -6.36 -13.01
C ARG A 19 5.72 -7.61 -12.53
N LEU A 20 5.73 -7.84 -11.21
CA LEU A 20 6.38 -9.01 -10.63
C LEU A 20 5.78 -10.31 -11.15
N PHE A 21 4.46 -10.45 -11.13
CA PHE A 21 3.77 -11.66 -11.55
C PHE A 21 3.91 -11.92 -13.05
N VAL A 22 3.76 -10.90 -13.89
CA VAL A 22 3.91 -11.01 -15.36
C VAL A 22 5.31 -11.48 -15.74
N ASN A 23 6.35 -10.92 -15.10
CA ASN A 23 7.73 -11.26 -15.44
C ASN A 23 8.20 -12.59 -14.81
N LYS A 24 7.75 -12.90 -13.59
CA LYS A 24 8.21 -14.09 -12.85
C LYS A 24 7.47 -15.37 -13.24
N TYR A 25 6.20 -15.25 -13.67
CA TYR A 25 5.32 -16.39 -13.97
C TYR A 25 4.78 -16.31 -15.41
N PRO A 26 5.61 -16.53 -16.44
CA PRO A 26 5.18 -16.46 -17.83
C PRO A 26 4.09 -17.48 -18.18
N GLU A 27 3.93 -18.53 -17.38
CA GLU A 27 2.89 -19.55 -17.49
C GLU A 27 1.54 -19.12 -16.84
N TYR A 28 1.49 -17.99 -16.11
CA TYR A 28 0.25 -17.44 -15.60
C TYR A 28 -0.33 -16.42 -16.57
N HIS A 29 -1.62 -16.30 -16.63
CA HIS A 29 -2.30 -15.18 -17.28
C HIS A 29 -2.71 -14.16 -16.19
N ILE A 30 -2.15 -12.97 -16.25
CA ILE A 30 -2.41 -11.89 -15.31
C ILE A 30 -3.43 -10.93 -15.90
N ILE A 31 -4.58 -10.85 -15.27
CA ILE A 31 -5.68 -9.95 -15.61
C ILE A 31 -5.65 -8.77 -14.63
N ASN A 32 -5.23 -7.62 -15.11
CA ASN A 32 -5.23 -6.38 -14.34
C ASN A 32 -6.58 -5.69 -14.46
N LEU A 33 -7.37 -5.69 -13.39
CA LEU A 33 -8.65 -4.99 -13.30
C LEU A 33 -8.46 -3.66 -12.56
N ASP A 34 -8.71 -2.55 -13.24
CA ASP A 34 -8.63 -1.23 -12.63
C ASP A 34 -9.72 -0.29 -13.18
N LYS A 35 -10.29 0.51 -12.31
CA LYS A 35 -11.30 1.52 -12.68
C LYS A 35 -10.68 2.75 -13.33
N LEU A 36 -9.37 2.96 -13.14
CA LEU A 36 -8.61 4.15 -13.53
C LEU A 36 -9.20 5.43 -12.92
N THR A 37 -9.33 5.44 -11.60
CA THR A 37 -9.62 6.65 -10.85
C THR A 37 -8.36 7.54 -10.80
N TYR A 38 -8.37 8.60 -10.01
CA TYR A 38 -7.29 9.58 -9.98
C TYR A 38 -5.88 9.01 -9.73
N ALA A 39 -5.76 7.90 -9.00
CA ALA A 39 -4.47 7.26 -8.67
C ALA A 39 -4.11 6.07 -9.59
N GLY A 40 -5.02 5.63 -10.44
CA GLY A 40 -4.78 4.57 -11.42
C GLY A 40 -4.20 5.13 -12.72
N ASN A 41 -3.02 4.63 -13.14
CA ASN A 41 -2.33 5.13 -14.32
C ASN A 41 -1.64 3.99 -15.09
N LEU A 42 -2.08 3.74 -16.33
CA LEU A 42 -1.48 2.69 -17.18
C LEU A 42 -0.02 2.98 -17.56
N ALA A 43 0.43 4.25 -17.47
CA ALA A 43 1.84 4.57 -17.63
C ALA A 43 2.75 3.86 -16.61
N ASN A 44 2.20 3.42 -15.48
CA ASN A 44 2.93 2.61 -14.49
C ASN A 44 3.32 1.22 -15.00
N LEU A 45 2.74 0.77 -16.12
CA LEU A 45 2.85 -0.59 -16.63
C LEU A 45 3.36 -0.67 -18.09
N LYS A 46 3.89 0.44 -18.62
CA LYS A 46 4.41 0.50 -20.01
C LYS A 46 5.44 -0.59 -20.32
N ASP A 47 6.24 -0.96 -19.35
CA ASP A 47 7.31 -1.96 -19.49
C ASP A 47 6.79 -3.40 -19.66
N ILE A 48 5.50 -3.64 -19.34
CA ILE A 48 4.90 -4.98 -19.43
C ILE A 48 3.61 -5.02 -20.26
N GLU A 49 3.14 -3.90 -20.81
CA GLU A 49 1.84 -3.81 -21.49
C GLU A 49 1.71 -4.75 -22.70
N ASP A 50 2.82 -5.02 -23.40
CA ASP A 50 2.88 -5.88 -24.58
C ASP A 50 3.21 -7.36 -24.26
N LYS A 51 3.31 -7.74 -23.00
CA LYS A 51 3.59 -9.12 -22.61
C LYS A 51 2.40 -10.04 -22.94
N PRO A 52 2.65 -11.22 -23.54
CA PRO A 52 1.57 -12.11 -24.00
C PRO A 52 0.72 -12.70 -22.87
N ASN A 53 1.21 -12.67 -21.64
CA ASN A 53 0.54 -13.18 -20.45
C ASN A 53 -0.10 -12.06 -19.59
N TYR A 54 -0.25 -10.86 -20.16
CA TYR A 54 -0.88 -9.70 -19.50
C TYR A 54 -2.13 -9.26 -20.26
N THR A 55 -3.19 -8.96 -19.52
CA THR A 55 -4.42 -8.35 -20.05
C THR A 55 -4.91 -7.26 -19.11
N PHE A 56 -5.23 -6.09 -19.65
CA PHE A 56 -5.89 -5.02 -18.91
C PHE A 56 -7.40 -5.06 -19.12
N VAL A 57 -8.16 -4.94 -18.04
CA VAL A 57 -9.62 -4.79 -18.05
C VAL A 57 -9.98 -3.53 -17.26
N LYS A 58 -10.63 -2.57 -17.91
CA LYS A 58 -11.19 -1.42 -17.23
C LYS A 58 -12.53 -1.78 -16.61
N GLY A 59 -12.65 -1.65 -15.28
CA GLY A 59 -13.88 -2.00 -14.57
C GLY A 59 -13.89 -1.58 -13.12
N ASP A 60 -15.10 -1.47 -12.57
CA ASP A 60 -15.36 -1.15 -11.18
C ASP A 60 -15.65 -2.45 -10.40
N ILE A 61 -14.94 -2.70 -9.30
CA ILE A 61 -15.19 -3.85 -8.43
C ILE A 61 -16.59 -3.84 -7.81
N CYS A 62 -17.26 -2.69 -7.77
CA CYS A 62 -18.63 -2.56 -7.31
C CYS A 62 -19.67 -3.06 -8.33
N ASP A 63 -19.28 -3.24 -9.60
CA ASP A 63 -20.14 -3.82 -10.63
C ASP A 63 -20.12 -5.35 -10.52
N PHE A 64 -21.10 -5.88 -9.81
CA PHE A 64 -21.20 -7.31 -9.55
C PHE A 64 -21.32 -8.15 -10.83
N ASP A 65 -22.12 -7.70 -11.79
CA ASP A 65 -22.34 -8.46 -13.03
C ASP A 65 -21.05 -8.52 -13.84
N LEU A 66 -20.31 -7.42 -13.89
CA LEU A 66 -18.98 -7.38 -14.51
C LEU A 66 -18.01 -8.31 -13.78
N MET A 67 -18.01 -8.31 -12.44
CA MET A 67 -17.12 -9.19 -11.67
C MET A 67 -17.42 -10.66 -11.93
N LEU A 68 -18.69 -11.05 -11.91
CA LEU A 68 -19.08 -12.43 -12.19
C LEU A 68 -18.73 -12.85 -13.63
N LYS A 69 -19.00 -11.97 -14.60
CA LYS A 69 -18.62 -12.20 -16.01
C LYS A 69 -17.12 -12.37 -16.18
N LEU A 70 -16.32 -11.51 -15.53
CA LEU A 70 -14.85 -11.58 -15.57
C LEU A 70 -14.35 -12.91 -15.02
N MET A 71 -14.90 -13.40 -13.88
CA MET A 71 -14.54 -14.70 -13.31
C MET A 71 -14.76 -15.84 -14.30
N GLN A 72 -15.91 -15.82 -15.01
CA GLN A 72 -16.30 -16.85 -15.97
C GLN A 72 -15.48 -16.78 -17.28
N ASP A 73 -15.36 -15.59 -17.86
CA ASP A 73 -14.69 -15.40 -19.16
C ASP A 73 -13.18 -15.75 -19.08
N TYR A 74 -12.53 -15.36 -18.00
CA TYR A 74 -11.10 -15.63 -17.79
C TYR A 74 -10.81 -16.92 -17.02
N LYS A 75 -11.83 -17.65 -16.56
CA LYS A 75 -11.67 -18.87 -15.74
C LYS A 75 -10.72 -18.65 -14.57
N VAL A 76 -11.03 -17.65 -13.75
CA VAL A 76 -10.14 -17.13 -12.71
C VAL A 76 -9.87 -18.16 -11.62
N ASP A 77 -8.59 -18.40 -11.34
CA ASP A 77 -8.13 -19.32 -10.28
C ASP A 77 -7.75 -18.59 -8.99
N GLY A 78 -7.32 -17.36 -9.10
CA GLY A 78 -6.86 -16.57 -7.96
C GLY A 78 -7.14 -15.09 -8.11
N ILE A 79 -7.29 -14.43 -6.97
CA ILE A 79 -7.51 -12.99 -6.89
C ILE A 79 -6.52 -12.40 -5.91
N ILE A 80 -5.84 -11.32 -6.33
CA ILE A 80 -5.05 -10.46 -5.46
C ILE A 80 -5.75 -9.11 -5.45
N HIS A 81 -6.41 -8.79 -4.33
CA HIS A 81 -7.31 -7.66 -4.22
C HIS A 81 -6.64 -6.46 -3.56
N LEU A 82 -6.20 -5.49 -4.40
CA LEU A 82 -5.59 -4.23 -3.98
C LEU A 82 -6.47 -3.00 -4.25
N ALA A 83 -7.49 -3.10 -5.11
CA ALA A 83 -8.36 -1.98 -5.44
C ALA A 83 -9.03 -1.43 -4.18
N ALA A 84 -8.79 -0.17 -3.88
CA ALA A 84 -9.32 0.52 -2.71
C ALA A 84 -9.20 2.04 -2.86
N GLU A 85 -10.09 2.77 -2.19
CA GLU A 85 -9.81 4.15 -1.81
C GLU A 85 -8.89 4.15 -0.58
N SER A 86 -7.81 4.95 -0.58
CA SER A 86 -6.71 4.79 0.40
C SER A 86 -6.19 6.07 1.04
N HIS A 87 -6.81 7.23 0.78
CA HIS A 87 -6.33 8.50 1.33
C HIS A 87 -7.19 8.96 2.50
N VAL A 88 -6.61 9.01 3.72
CA VAL A 88 -7.33 9.34 4.96
C VAL A 88 -8.05 10.69 4.87
N ASP A 89 -7.39 11.77 4.41
CA ASP A 89 -8.03 13.10 4.31
C ASP A 89 -9.23 13.10 3.35
N ARG A 90 -9.17 12.31 2.26
CA ARG A 90 -10.32 12.13 1.36
C ARG A 90 -11.45 11.39 2.07
N SER A 91 -11.13 10.39 2.91
CA SER A 91 -12.14 9.64 3.67
C SER A 91 -12.88 10.48 4.70
N ILE A 92 -12.21 11.48 5.27
CA ILE A 92 -12.83 12.44 6.21
C ILE A 92 -13.82 13.36 5.47
N LYS A 93 -13.52 13.72 4.21
CA LYS A 93 -14.39 14.56 3.38
C LYS A 93 -15.56 13.78 2.76
N ASP A 94 -15.33 12.56 2.32
CA ASP A 94 -16.32 11.69 1.66
C ASP A 94 -16.19 10.23 2.13
N PRO A 95 -16.75 9.91 3.31
CA PRO A 95 -16.71 8.55 3.83
C PRO A 95 -17.56 7.54 3.02
N PHE A 96 -18.58 8.03 2.30
CA PHE A 96 -19.46 7.16 1.50
C PHE A 96 -18.72 6.50 0.35
N THR A 97 -17.89 7.22 -0.38
CA THR A 97 -17.07 6.65 -1.46
C THR A 97 -16.14 5.56 -0.91
N PHE A 98 -15.58 5.73 0.30
CA PHE A 98 -14.73 4.71 0.95
C PHE A 98 -15.53 3.46 1.35
N ALA A 99 -16.71 3.63 1.93
CA ALA A 99 -17.59 2.50 2.25
C ALA A 99 -18.02 1.76 0.96
N GLN A 100 -18.43 2.49 -0.07
CA GLN A 100 -18.85 1.91 -1.33
C GLN A 100 -17.73 1.11 -2.00
N THR A 101 -16.55 1.69 -2.15
CA THR A 101 -15.41 1.03 -2.82
C THR A 101 -14.84 -0.09 -1.96
N ASN A 102 -14.48 0.21 -0.71
CA ASN A 102 -13.70 -0.71 0.11
C ASN A 102 -14.56 -1.83 0.71
N VAL A 103 -15.81 -1.56 1.10
CA VAL A 103 -16.68 -2.57 1.68
C VAL A 103 -17.51 -3.23 0.60
N MET A 104 -18.34 -2.47 -0.12
CA MET A 104 -19.25 -3.04 -1.11
C MET A 104 -18.51 -3.61 -2.31
N GLY A 105 -17.43 -2.95 -2.77
CA GLY A 105 -16.58 -3.49 -3.85
C GLY A 105 -15.90 -4.81 -3.46
N THR A 106 -15.37 -4.92 -2.25
CA THR A 106 -14.80 -6.17 -1.75
C THR A 106 -15.86 -7.26 -1.65
N LEU A 107 -17.05 -6.94 -1.13
CA LEU A 107 -18.15 -7.89 -1.02
C LEU A 107 -18.64 -8.37 -2.40
N SER A 108 -18.75 -7.48 -3.37
CA SER A 108 -19.09 -7.80 -4.76
C SER A 108 -18.10 -8.80 -5.37
N LEU A 109 -16.79 -8.55 -5.19
CA LEU A 109 -15.74 -9.41 -5.69
C LEU A 109 -15.71 -10.78 -5.00
N LEU A 110 -15.88 -10.82 -3.68
CA LEU A 110 -16.00 -12.06 -2.90
C LEU A 110 -17.20 -12.91 -3.36
N GLN A 111 -18.36 -12.29 -3.53
CA GLN A 111 -19.57 -12.97 -3.94
C GLN A 111 -19.48 -13.52 -5.37
N ALA A 112 -18.90 -12.75 -6.30
CA ALA A 112 -18.68 -13.19 -7.67
C ALA A 112 -17.72 -14.40 -7.73
N ALA A 113 -16.60 -14.34 -6.99
CA ALA A 113 -15.65 -15.44 -6.89
C ALA A 113 -16.29 -16.70 -6.28
N LYS A 114 -17.06 -16.53 -5.20
CA LYS A 114 -17.81 -17.62 -4.54
C LYS A 114 -18.74 -18.33 -5.52
N ILE A 115 -19.63 -17.58 -6.18
CA ILE A 115 -20.60 -18.16 -7.14
C ILE A 115 -19.89 -18.90 -8.25
N TYR A 116 -18.85 -18.31 -8.83
CA TYR A 116 -18.12 -18.93 -9.92
C TYR A 116 -17.38 -20.19 -9.46
N TRP A 117 -16.61 -20.15 -8.39
CA TRP A 117 -15.84 -21.31 -7.92
C TRP A 117 -16.72 -22.45 -7.44
N GLU A 118 -17.83 -22.16 -6.75
CA GLU A 118 -18.81 -23.19 -6.32
C GLU A 118 -19.53 -23.84 -7.52
N SER A 119 -19.58 -23.19 -8.67
CA SER A 119 -20.16 -23.78 -9.90
C SER A 119 -19.24 -24.77 -10.60
N LEU A 120 -17.95 -24.81 -10.22
CA LEU A 120 -16.96 -25.70 -10.81
C LEU A 120 -16.96 -27.07 -10.13
N PRO A 121 -16.67 -28.17 -10.83
CA PRO A 121 -16.55 -29.50 -10.23
C PRO A 121 -15.54 -29.59 -9.08
N GLU A 122 -14.41 -28.88 -9.22
CA GLU A 122 -13.34 -28.82 -8.23
C GLU A 122 -13.64 -27.84 -7.08
N GLY A 123 -14.65 -26.99 -7.21
CA GLY A 123 -14.99 -25.99 -6.20
C GLY A 123 -13.83 -25.06 -5.87
N TYR A 124 -13.46 -25.03 -4.60
CA TYR A 124 -12.36 -24.18 -4.11
C TYR A 124 -10.95 -24.79 -4.25
N GLU A 125 -10.81 -26.01 -4.76
CA GLU A 125 -9.50 -26.66 -4.90
C GLU A 125 -8.60 -25.84 -5.83
N GLY A 126 -7.39 -25.50 -5.34
CA GLY A 126 -6.41 -24.72 -6.09
C GLY A 126 -6.75 -23.22 -6.24
N LYS A 127 -7.86 -22.75 -5.67
CA LYS A 127 -8.29 -21.36 -5.71
C LYS A 127 -7.70 -20.57 -4.53
N ARG A 128 -7.65 -19.24 -4.68
CA ARG A 128 -7.19 -18.33 -3.60
C ARG A 128 -7.71 -16.91 -3.77
N PHE A 129 -8.25 -16.37 -2.68
CA PHE A 129 -8.61 -14.96 -2.56
C PHE A 129 -7.66 -14.28 -1.57
N TYR A 130 -6.77 -13.44 -2.07
CA TYR A 130 -5.79 -12.70 -1.27
C TYR A 130 -6.23 -11.25 -1.13
N HIS A 131 -6.45 -10.79 0.09
CA HIS A 131 -6.91 -9.44 0.41
C HIS A 131 -5.80 -8.61 1.06
N ILE A 132 -5.54 -7.43 0.50
CA ILE A 132 -4.57 -6.48 1.03
C ILE A 132 -5.29 -5.45 1.90
N SER A 133 -4.86 -5.31 3.14
CA SER A 133 -5.32 -4.33 4.11
C SER A 133 -4.17 -3.46 4.62
N THR A 134 -4.35 -2.81 5.74
CA THR A 134 -3.44 -1.83 6.32
C THR A 134 -3.29 -2.04 7.83
N ASP A 135 -2.16 -1.64 8.40
CA ASP A 135 -1.95 -1.62 9.85
C ASP A 135 -2.85 -0.61 10.58
N GLU A 136 -3.39 0.39 9.87
CA GLU A 136 -4.32 1.37 10.42
C GLU A 136 -5.62 0.74 10.99
N VAL A 137 -5.96 -0.50 10.60
CA VAL A 137 -7.12 -1.23 11.14
C VAL A 137 -6.94 -1.58 12.63
N TYR A 138 -5.70 -1.66 13.10
CA TYR A 138 -5.39 -1.97 14.50
C TYR A 138 -5.59 -0.78 15.45
N GLY A 139 -5.64 0.44 14.93
CA GLY A 139 -5.72 1.68 15.71
C GLY A 139 -4.34 2.28 15.98
N ALA A 140 -4.15 2.87 17.18
CA ALA A 140 -2.92 3.56 17.54
C ALA A 140 -2.17 2.83 18.67
N LEU A 141 -0.85 2.87 18.60
CA LEU A 141 0.06 2.47 19.69
C LEU A 141 0.53 3.70 20.48
N GLN A 142 0.88 3.46 21.74
CA GLN A 142 1.47 4.50 22.59
C GLN A 142 2.94 4.74 22.20
N MET A 143 3.35 5.99 22.27
CA MET A 143 4.75 6.38 22.20
C MET A 143 5.30 6.49 23.64
N THR A 144 6.07 5.50 24.07
CA THR A 144 6.65 5.45 25.43
C THR A 144 8.10 5.90 25.45
N HIS A 145 8.76 5.97 24.31
CA HIS A 145 10.15 6.38 24.13
C HIS A 145 10.27 7.50 23.08
N PRO A 146 10.02 8.77 23.45
CA PRO A 146 10.02 9.87 22.45
C PRO A 146 11.35 10.06 21.71
N GLU A 147 12.48 9.72 22.34
CA GLU A 147 13.82 9.81 21.74
C GLU A 147 14.22 8.58 20.93
N GLY A 148 13.38 7.53 20.95
CA GLY A 148 13.68 6.24 20.35
C GLY A 148 14.63 5.39 21.22
N ILE A 149 14.50 4.07 21.09
CA ILE A 149 15.40 3.07 21.69
C ILE A 149 15.73 2.02 20.63
N PRO A 150 16.80 1.23 20.79
CA PRO A 150 17.06 0.12 19.88
C PRO A 150 15.86 -0.82 19.78
N ALA A 151 15.40 -1.10 18.56
CA ALA A 151 14.31 -2.04 18.33
C ALA A 151 14.66 -3.43 18.88
N PRO A 152 13.67 -4.18 19.39
CA PRO A 152 13.91 -5.50 19.99
C PRO A 152 14.27 -6.58 18.96
N PHE A 153 14.24 -6.25 17.67
CA PHE A 153 14.56 -7.16 16.56
C PHE A 153 15.24 -6.44 15.41
N THR A 154 16.08 -7.20 14.70
CA THR A 154 16.82 -6.74 13.53
C THR A 154 16.43 -7.57 12.31
N THR A 155 16.70 -7.05 11.11
CA THR A 155 16.58 -7.76 9.84
C THR A 155 17.95 -7.88 9.18
N LYS A 156 18.09 -8.76 8.20
CA LYS A 156 19.34 -8.87 7.41
C LYS A 156 19.64 -7.56 6.65
N ALA A 157 18.60 -6.83 6.25
CA ALA A 157 18.75 -5.54 5.59
C ALA A 157 19.36 -4.46 6.49
N SER A 158 19.27 -4.61 7.82
CA SER A 158 19.77 -3.59 8.77
C SER A 158 21.29 -3.50 8.87
N SER A 159 22.05 -4.38 8.22
CA SER A 159 23.52 -4.33 8.18
C SER A 159 24.18 -4.20 9.57
N GLY A 160 23.52 -4.72 10.61
CA GLY A 160 23.97 -4.60 12.01
C GLY A 160 23.65 -3.25 12.68
N LYS A 161 22.95 -2.32 12.01
CA LYS A 161 22.39 -1.15 12.67
C LYS A 161 21.13 -1.55 13.43
N ASN A 162 20.99 -1.08 14.65
CA ASN A 162 19.75 -1.19 15.39
C ASN A 162 18.76 -0.19 14.82
N HIS A 163 17.55 -0.66 14.46
CA HIS A 163 16.44 0.25 14.21
C HIS A 163 16.00 0.88 15.52
N GLU A 164 15.36 2.03 15.41
CA GLU A 164 14.72 2.66 16.56
C GLU A 164 13.29 2.13 16.69
N ALA A 165 12.84 2.02 17.94
CA ALA A 165 11.44 1.83 18.32
C ALA A 165 11.02 2.95 19.27
N TYR A 166 9.80 3.42 19.12
CA TYR A 166 9.27 4.53 19.93
C TYR A 166 8.28 4.05 21.00
N GLY A 167 8.21 2.75 21.21
CA GLY A 167 7.41 2.09 22.24
C GLY A 167 7.65 0.58 22.24
N GLU A 168 7.20 -0.08 23.30
CA GLU A 168 7.44 -1.52 23.50
C GLU A 168 6.42 -2.41 22.77
N GLU A 169 5.23 -1.89 22.50
CA GLU A 169 4.15 -2.62 21.84
C GLU A 169 4.25 -2.53 20.32
N PHE A 170 3.84 -3.61 19.66
CA PHE A 170 3.74 -3.74 18.20
C PHE A 170 2.41 -4.40 17.83
N PHE A 171 1.86 -4.07 16.66
CA PHE A 171 0.68 -4.75 16.13
C PHE A 171 1.04 -6.17 15.72
N LEU A 172 0.40 -7.13 16.36
CA LEU A 172 0.44 -8.54 16.00
C LEU A 172 -0.79 -8.91 15.16
N GLU A 173 -0.75 -10.04 14.46
CA GLU A 173 -1.90 -10.55 13.73
C GLU A 173 -3.12 -10.86 14.64
N THR A 174 -2.87 -11.03 15.94
CA THR A 174 -3.89 -11.22 16.98
C THR A 174 -4.38 -9.94 17.65
N THR A 175 -3.79 -8.80 17.30
CA THR A 175 -4.22 -7.50 17.84
C THR A 175 -5.65 -7.21 17.39
N LYS A 176 -6.51 -6.79 18.30
CA LYS A 176 -7.90 -6.44 18.01
C LYS A 176 -7.96 -5.17 17.16
N TYR A 177 -8.85 -5.15 16.19
CA TYR A 177 -9.10 -3.98 15.36
C TYR A 177 -9.76 -2.85 16.16
N ASN A 178 -9.24 -1.65 16.00
CA ASN A 178 -9.74 -0.42 16.62
C ASN A 178 -9.50 0.79 15.70
N PRO A 179 -10.06 0.81 14.48
CA PRO A 179 -9.79 1.85 13.48
C PRO A 179 -10.32 3.22 13.91
N HIS A 180 -9.56 4.30 13.64
CA HIS A 180 -9.89 5.66 14.05
C HIS A 180 -10.25 6.61 12.90
N SER A 181 -10.17 6.18 11.64
CA SER A 181 -10.55 6.97 10.47
C SER A 181 -11.62 6.27 9.64
N PRO A 182 -12.43 7.01 8.82
CA PRO A 182 -13.35 6.35 7.87
C PRO A 182 -12.65 5.40 6.90
N TYR A 183 -11.42 5.73 6.47
CA TYR A 183 -10.60 4.83 5.67
C TYR A 183 -10.29 3.53 6.40
N SER A 184 -9.66 3.60 7.58
CA SER A 184 -9.29 2.40 8.34
C SER A 184 -10.52 1.59 8.77
N ALA A 185 -11.64 2.24 9.10
CA ALA A 185 -12.92 1.57 9.39
C ALA A 185 -13.46 0.80 8.18
N SER A 186 -13.37 1.39 6.97
CA SER A 186 -13.79 0.71 5.73
C SER A 186 -12.91 -0.51 5.41
N LYS A 187 -11.59 -0.41 5.66
CA LYS A 187 -10.66 -1.53 5.48
C LYS A 187 -10.90 -2.64 6.52
N ALA A 188 -11.05 -2.27 7.79
CA ALA A 188 -11.42 -3.23 8.84
C ALA A 188 -12.71 -3.98 8.52
N SER A 189 -13.73 -3.28 8.01
CA SER A 189 -14.99 -3.88 7.59
C SER A 189 -14.79 -4.87 6.44
N SER A 190 -14.01 -4.53 5.43
CA SER A 190 -13.71 -5.45 4.32
C SER A 190 -12.91 -6.68 4.78
N ASP A 191 -11.95 -6.52 5.70
CA ASP A 191 -11.21 -7.64 6.28
C ASP A 191 -12.14 -8.63 7.02
N HIS A 192 -13.13 -8.11 7.74
CA HIS A 192 -14.12 -8.93 8.42
C HIS A 192 -14.99 -9.70 7.43
N PHE A 193 -15.41 -9.10 6.31
CA PHE A 193 -16.12 -9.83 5.25
C PHE A 193 -15.27 -10.93 4.64
N VAL A 194 -13.99 -10.68 4.37
CA VAL A 194 -13.07 -11.70 3.82
C VAL A 194 -12.96 -12.89 4.76
N ARG A 195 -12.79 -12.65 6.07
CA ARG A 195 -12.75 -13.72 7.09
C ARG A 195 -14.08 -14.44 7.19
N ALA A 196 -15.21 -13.71 7.22
CA ALA A 196 -16.53 -14.29 7.31
C ALA A 196 -16.85 -15.20 6.10
N PHE A 197 -16.36 -14.88 4.91
CA PHE A 197 -16.52 -15.74 3.73
C PHE A 197 -15.77 -17.07 3.87
N HIS A 198 -14.59 -17.06 4.52
CA HIS A 198 -13.94 -18.32 4.89
C HIS A 198 -14.74 -19.09 5.92
N ASP A 199 -15.09 -18.47 7.04
CA ASP A 199 -15.75 -19.14 8.17
C ASP A 199 -17.13 -19.68 7.80
N THR A 200 -17.87 -18.97 6.94
CA THR A 200 -19.23 -19.33 6.55
C THR A 200 -19.27 -20.30 5.36
N TYR A 201 -18.43 -20.09 4.36
CA TYR A 201 -18.50 -20.80 3.09
C TYR A 201 -17.28 -21.68 2.78
N GLY A 202 -16.25 -21.67 3.63
CA GLY A 202 -15.01 -22.38 3.38
C GLY A 202 -14.14 -21.78 2.26
N MET A 203 -14.42 -20.53 1.86
CA MET A 203 -13.69 -19.87 0.78
C MET A 203 -12.19 -19.70 1.15
N PRO A 204 -11.25 -20.02 0.23
CA PRO A 204 -9.83 -20.00 0.53
C PRO A 204 -9.26 -18.57 0.55
N THR A 205 -9.43 -17.87 1.66
CA THR A 205 -9.03 -16.46 1.82
C THR A 205 -7.75 -16.30 2.63
N ILE A 206 -7.02 -15.23 2.36
CA ILE A 206 -5.89 -14.73 3.15
C ILE A 206 -6.05 -13.22 3.30
N VAL A 207 -5.77 -12.69 4.48
CA VAL A 207 -5.74 -11.24 4.77
C VAL A 207 -4.32 -10.83 5.11
N THR A 208 -3.86 -9.70 4.59
CA THR A 208 -2.58 -9.10 4.98
C THR A 208 -2.75 -7.66 5.38
N ASN A 209 -2.04 -7.26 6.44
CA ASN A 209 -1.97 -5.88 6.89
C ASN A 209 -0.54 -5.38 6.67
N CYS A 210 -0.37 -4.28 5.95
CA CYS A 210 0.94 -3.72 5.67
C CYS A 210 1.15 -2.37 6.35
N SER A 211 2.40 -2.06 6.63
CA SER A 211 2.84 -0.74 7.06
C SER A 211 2.87 0.28 5.91
N ASN A 212 3.29 1.51 6.19
CA ASN A 212 3.36 2.57 5.18
C ASN A 212 4.34 2.21 4.06
N ASN A 213 3.87 2.22 2.83
CA ASN A 213 4.69 1.94 1.67
C ASN A 213 5.29 3.23 1.06
N TYR A 214 6.49 3.11 0.50
CA TYR A 214 7.13 4.14 -0.30
C TYR A 214 7.89 3.52 -1.48
N GLY A 215 8.14 4.29 -2.51
CA GLY A 215 8.84 3.84 -3.70
C GLY A 215 8.33 4.46 -5.00
N PRO A 216 8.79 3.96 -6.15
CA PRO A 216 8.36 4.38 -7.48
C PRO A 216 6.85 4.28 -7.71
N TYR A 217 6.30 5.19 -8.53
CA TYR A 217 4.89 5.24 -8.95
C TYR A 217 3.87 5.60 -7.85
N GLN A 218 4.29 6.04 -6.66
CA GLN A 218 3.36 6.51 -5.65
C GLN A 218 2.78 7.87 -6.02
N PHE A 219 1.45 8.00 -5.99
CA PHE A 219 0.76 9.23 -6.36
C PHE A 219 1.12 10.37 -5.38
N PRO A 220 1.42 11.59 -5.89
CA PRO A 220 2.01 12.68 -5.10
C PRO A 220 1.05 13.40 -4.14
N GLU A 221 -0.05 12.78 -3.74
CA GLU A 221 -0.84 13.18 -2.56
C GLU A 221 -0.26 12.60 -1.25
N LYS A 222 0.64 11.61 -1.36
CA LYS A 222 1.33 10.99 -0.23
C LYS A 222 2.62 11.73 0.09
N LEU A 223 3.05 11.66 1.36
CA LEU A 223 4.13 12.46 1.95
C LEU A 223 5.40 12.46 1.09
N ILE A 224 5.96 11.29 0.79
CA ILE A 224 7.29 11.19 0.15
C ILE A 224 7.28 11.77 -1.28
N PRO A 225 6.41 11.32 -2.22
CA PRO A 225 6.42 11.87 -3.58
C PRO A 225 5.97 13.33 -3.62
N LEU A 226 5.05 13.76 -2.76
CA LEU A 226 4.65 15.16 -2.63
C LEU A 226 5.86 16.04 -2.28
N PHE A 227 6.64 15.62 -1.28
CA PHE A 227 7.76 16.40 -0.80
C PHE A 227 8.93 16.41 -1.80
N ILE A 228 9.22 15.29 -2.46
CA ILE A 228 10.21 15.25 -3.54
C ILE A 228 9.85 16.28 -4.63
N ASN A 229 8.58 16.30 -5.07
CA ASN A 229 8.11 17.23 -6.08
C ASN A 229 8.19 18.70 -5.60
N ASN A 230 7.77 18.96 -4.35
CA ASN A 230 7.81 20.30 -3.78
C ASN A 230 9.25 20.82 -3.59
N ILE A 231 10.18 20.00 -3.09
CA ILE A 231 11.60 20.37 -2.93
C ILE A 231 12.21 20.69 -4.29
N ARG A 232 11.95 19.85 -5.30
CA ARG A 232 12.43 20.11 -6.67
C ARG A 232 12.03 21.51 -7.15
N HIS A 233 10.80 21.93 -6.87
CA HIS A 233 10.27 23.23 -7.30
C HIS A 233 10.39 24.33 -6.25
N ARG A 234 11.08 24.11 -5.15
CA ARG A 234 11.23 25.03 -4.00
C ARG A 234 9.89 25.54 -3.46
N LYS A 235 8.89 24.64 -3.38
CA LYS A 235 7.57 24.91 -2.80
C LYS A 235 7.55 24.54 -1.32
N PRO A 236 6.64 25.14 -0.51
CA PRO A 236 6.48 24.79 0.90
C PRO A 236 6.20 23.30 1.11
N LEU A 237 6.72 22.77 2.23
CA LEU A 237 6.56 21.38 2.67
C LEU A 237 5.60 21.35 3.85
N PRO A 238 4.29 21.06 3.64
CA PRO A 238 3.29 21.11 4.70
C PRO A 238 3.45 19.94 5.67
N VAL A 239 3.83 20.23 6.91
CA VAL A 239 4.02 19.26 7.99
C VAL A 239 2.85 19.34 8.95
N TYR A 240 2.09 18.25 9.09
CA TYR A 240 0.97 18.17 10.03
C TYR A 240 1.45 18.23 11.49
N GLY A 241 0.84 19.13 12.28
CA GLY A 241 1.22 19.35 13.69
C GLY A 241 2.69 19.68 13.83
N LYS A 242 3.43 18.89 14.61
CA LYS A 242 4.89 19.00 14.77
C LYS A 242 5.67 17.95 13.97
N GLY A 243 4.96 17.07 13.25
CA GLY A 243 5.57 15.96 12.53
C GLY A 243 6.11 14.83 13.43
N GLU A 244 5.62 14.74 14.65
CA GLU A 244 6.07 13.75 15.65
C GLU A 244 5.44 12.37 15.48
N ASN A 245 4.44 12.23 14.59
CA ASN A 245 3.80 10.93 14.33
C ASN A 245 4.83 9.94 13.78
N VAL A 246 4.81 8.74 14.33
CA VAL A 246 5.72 7.65 13.97
C VAL A 246 5.02 6.64 13.07
N ARG A 247 5.71 6.23 12.01
CA ARG A 247 5.26 5.19 11.07
C ARG A 247 6.38 4.20 10.81
N ASP A 248 6.02 2.94 10.61
CA ASP A 248 6.91 1.94 10.02
C ASP A 248 6.87 2.07 8.49
N TRP A 249 8.03 2.02 7.85
CA TRP A 249 8.16 2.24 6.40
C TRP A 249 8.68 1.02 5.68
N LEU A 250 7.98 0.64 4.62
CA LEU A 250 8.23 -0.53 3.81
C LEU A 250 8.44 -0.15 2.35
N TYR A 251 9.58 -0.55 1.77
CA TYR A 251 9.83 -0.36 0.36
C TYR A 251 8.84 -1.18 -0.49
N VAL A 252 8.21 -0.55 -1.48
CA VAL A 252 7.08 -1.14 -2.21
C VAL A 252 7.43 -2.44 -2.94
N VAL A 253 8.67 -2.58 -3.41
CA VAL A 253 9.14 -3.81 -4.08
C VAL A 253 9.22 -4.96 -3.07
N ASP A 254 9.60 -4.69 -1.83
CA ASP A 254 9.59 -5.67 -0.74
C ASP A 254 8.17 -6.10 -0.38
N HIS A 255 7.21 -5.17 -0.42
CA HIS A 255 5.80 -5.52 -0.26
C HIS A 255 5.30 -6.42 -1.39
N ALA A 256 5.62 -6.11 -2.65
CA ALA A 256 5.26 -6.98 -3.78
C ALA A 256 5.86 -8.39 -3.64
N ARG A 257 7.09 -8.52 -3.15
CA ARG A 257 7.73 -9.81 -2.84
C ARG A 257 7.01 -10.55 -1.70
N ALA A 258 6.55 -9.83 -0.67
CA ALA A 258 5.75 -10.43 0.40
C ALA A 258 4.42 -10.96 -0.13
N ILE A 259 3.71 -10.16 -0.94
CA ILE A 259 2.45 -10.59 -1.58
C ILE A 259 2.67 -11.86 -2.40
N ASP A 260 3.72 -11.92 -3.19
CA ASP A 260 4.05 -13.08 -4.00
C ASP A 260 4.26 -14.35 -3.16
N ILE A 261 5.11 -14.28 -2.12
CA ILE A 261 5.39 -15.47 -1.29
C ILE A 261 4.17 -15.91 -0.49
N ILE A 262 3.39 -14.96 0.05
CA ILE A 262 2.17 -15.28 0.80
C ILE A 262 1.10 -15.84 -0.14
N PHE A 263 0.91 -15.28 -1.34
CA PHE A 263 -0.04 -15.79 -2.32
C PHE A 263 0.21 -17.26 -2.66
N HIS A 264 1.47 -17.66 -2.79
CA HIS A 264 1.83 -19.03 -3.16
C HIS A 264 1.94 -20.00 -1.99
N LYS A 265 2.43 -19.53 -0.82
CA LYS A 265 2.81 -20.37 0.31
C LYS A 265 2.08 -20.06 1.61
N GLY A 266 1.36 -18.95 1.68
CA GLY A 266 0.62 -18.57 2.88
C GLY A 266 -0.49 -19.57 3.19
N LYS A 267 -0.77 -19.77 4.47
CA LYS A 267 -1.83 -20.65 4.94
C LYS A 267 -3.19 -19.98 4.73
N ILE A 268 -4.16 -20.75 4.24
CA ILE A 268 -5.55 -20.30 4.12
C ILE A 268 -6.12 -19.95 5.50
N ALA A 269 -7.00 -18.95 5.52
CA ALA A 269 -7.64 -18.36 6.71
C ALA A 269 -6.69 -17.59 7.65
N GLU A 270 -5.41 -17.52 7.32
CA GLU A 270 -4.44 -16.80 8.15
C GLU A 270 -4.37 -15.31 7.80
N THR A 271 -3.93 -14.53 8.78
CA THR A 271 -3.52 -13.15 8.60
C THR A 271 -2.00 -13.06 8.68
N TYR A 272 -1.39 -12.25 7.81
CA TYR A 272 0.03 -11.93 7.85
C TYR A 272 0.25 -10.42 7.93
N ASN A 273 1.06 -10.00 8.89
CA ASN A 273 1.55 -8.63 8.95
C ASN A 273 2.80 -8.47 8.09
N ILE A 274 2.88 -7.36 7.36
CA ILE A 274 3.98 -7.04 6.45
C ILE A 274 4.52 -5.66 6.83
N GLY A 275 5.71 -5.59 7.43
CA GLY A 275 6.33 -4.36 7.88
C GLY A 275 7.83 -4.35 7.69
N GLY A 276 8.41 -3.15 7.71
CA GLY A 276 9.84 -2.95 7.49
C GLY A 276 10.70 -3.07 8.73
N PHE A 277 10.10 -3.07 9.93
CA PHE A 277 10.77 -2.85 11.22
C PHE A 277 11.60 -1.55 11.21
N ASN A 278 11.02 -0.49 10.68
CA ASN A 278 11.74 0.73 10.32
C ASN A 278 10.89 1.95 10.68
N GLU A 279 10.78 2.18 12.00
CA GLU A 279 9.99 3.26 12.55
C GLU A 279 10.73 4.61 12.40
N TRP A 280 10.00 5.62 11.91
CA TRP A 280 10.50 6.98 11.76
C TRP A 280 9.45 8.01 12.15
N LYS A 281 9.87 9.10 12.80
CA LYS A 281 9.04 10.30 12.91
C LYS A 281 8.88 10.95 11.54
N ASN A 282 7.71 11.47 11.22
CA ASN A 282 7.46 12.16 9.96
C ASN A 282 8.46 13.31 9.72
N ILE A 283 8.78 14.09 10.75
CA ILE A 283 9.73 15.20 10.62
C ILE A 283 11.14 14.73 10.25
N ASP A 284 11.57 13.58 10.75
CA ASP A 284 12.91 13.06 10.46
C ASP A 284 12.99 12.48 9.05
N ILE A 285 11.91 11.80 8.59
CA ILE A 285 11.77 11.41 7.17
C ILE A 285 11.88 12.62 6.26
N ILE A 286 11.16 13.69 6.57
CA ILE A 286 11.15 14.91 5.77
C ILE A 286 12.56 15.47 5.64
N LYS A 287 13.33 15.52 6.73
CA LYS A 287 14.73 15.96 6.73
C LYS A 287 15.61 15.04 5.87
N VAL A 288 15.44 13.73 5.94
CA VAL A 288 16.17 12.77 5.10
C VAL A 288 15.83 12.98 3.63
N VAL A 289 14.56 13.15 3.29
CA VAL A 289 14.12 13.42 1.91
C VAL A 289 14.73 14.73 1.39
N ILE A 290 14.68 15.82 2.18
CA ILE A 290 15.29 17.10 1.80
C ILE A 290 16.77 16.92 1.48
N LYS A 291 17.54 16.36 2.41
CA LYS A 291 18.98 16.13 2.23
C LYS A 291 19.29 15.30 0.99
N THR A 292 18.51 14.24 0.76
CA THR A 292 18.70 13.35 -0.39
C THR A 292 18.40 14.06 -1.71
N VAL A 293 17.28 14.81 -1.78
CA VAL A 293 16.90 15.56 -3.00
C VAL A 293 17.93 16.66 -3.28
N ASP A 294 18.33 17.45 -2.28
CA ASP A 294 19.32 18.50 -2.44
C ASP A 294 20.63 17.95 -3.00
N ARG A 295 21.15 16.88 -2.40
CA ARG A 295 22.39 16.23 -2.83
C ARG A 295 22.29 15.72 -4.27
N LEU A 296 21.20 15.05 -4.63
CA LEU A 296 21.02 14.51 -5.97
C LEU A 296 20.78 15.59 -7.04
N LEU A 297 20.29 16.77 -6.65
CA LEU A 297 20.16 17.94 -7.52
C LEU A 297 21.44 18.81 -7.55
N GLY A 298 22.51 18.41 -6.86
CA GLY A 298 23.75 19.16 -6.78
C GLY A 298 23.68 20.42 -5.91
N ARG A 299 22.68 20.51 -5.02
CA ARG A 299 22.54 21.56 -4.01
C ARG A 299 23.32 21.19 -2.74
N LYS A 300 23.54 22.19 -1.87
CA LYS A 300 24.09 21.90 -0.54
C LYS A 300 23.09 21.07 0.26
N GLU A 301 23.54 19.96 0.82
CA GLU A 301 22.70 19.07 1.60
C GLU A 301 22.00 19.79 2.75
N GLY A 302 20.68 19.76 2.78
CA GLY A 302 19.85 20.47 3.74
C GLY A 302 19.61 21.95 3.41
N GLU A 303 19.92 22.40 2.20
CA GLU A 303 19.68 23.78 1.76
C GLU A 303 18.20 24.15 1.82
N ASP A 304 17.32 23.21 1.47
CA ASP A 304 15.87 23.43 1.40
C ASP A 304 15.13 23.13 2.72
N MET A 305 15.82 23.08 3.87
CA MET A 305 15.18 22.89 5.19
C MET A 305 14.22 24.02 5.58
N ASP A 306 14.41 25.22 5.06
CA ASP A 306 13.56 26.39 5.26
C ASP A 306 12.18 26.28 4.57
N LEU A 307 12.01 25.32 3.67
CA LEU A 307 10.73 25.01 3.04
C LEU A 307 9.73 24.34 3.99
N ILE A 308 10.19 23.79 5.13
CA ILE A 308 9.32 23.16 6.13
C ILE A 308 8.32 24.18 6.66
N THR A 309 7.02 23.89 6.49
CA THR A 309 5.91 24.72 6.95
C THR A 309 4.96 23.89 7.77
N TYR A 310 4.81 24.24 9.05
CA TYR A 310 3.89 23.53 9.93
C TYR A 310 2.44 23.97 9.69
N VAL A 311 1.56 23.00 9.53
CA VAL A 311 0.13 23.21 9.29
C VAL A 311 -0.70 22.56 10.39
N THR A 312 -1.98 22.94 10.50
CA THR A 312 -2.90 22.33 11.46
C THR A 312 -2.98 20.83 11.25
N ASP A 313 -2.86 20.06 12.33
CA ASP A 313 -2.95 18.61 12.27
C ASP A 313 -4.36 18.14 11.89
N ARG A 314 -4.44 16.96 11.29
CA ARG A 314 -5.73 16.36 10.96
C ARG A 314 -6.39 15.75 12.19
N LYS A 315 -7.72 15.70 12.18
CA LYS A 315 -8.50 15.07 13.25
C LYS A 315 -8.26 13.55 13.27
N GLY A 316 -8.13 12.99 14.46
CA GLY A 316 -7.93 11.54 14.62
C GLY A 316 -6.59 11.05 14.06
N HIS A 317 -5.55 11.88 14.11
CA HIS A 317 -4.21 11.53 13.64
C HIS A 317 -3.49 10.65 14.69
N ASP A 318 -3.48 9.36 14.47
CA ASP A 318 -2.82 8.39 15.34
C ASP A 318 -1.33 8.69 15.49
N MET A 319 -0.82 8.55 16.72
CA MET A 319 0.55 8.95 17.03
C MET A 319 1.59 7.96 16.51
N ARG A 320 1.37 6.65 16.70
CA ARG A 320 2.36 5.63 16.35
C ARG A 320 1.72 4.40 15.72
N TYR A 321 2.32 3.93 14.62
CA TYR A 321 2.09 2.63 14.04
C TYR A 321 3.42 1.87 13.99
N ALA A 322 3.42 0.65 14.51
CA ALA A 322 4.54 -0.27 14.44
C ALA A 322 4.00 -1.70 14.28
N ILE A 323 4.37 -2.37 13.22
CA ILE A 323 3.81 -3.68 12.86
C ILE A 323 4.87 -4.77 13.04
N ASP A 324 4.47 -5.91 13.57
CA ASP A 324 5.35 -7.07 13.75
C ASP A 324 5.16 -8.06 12.60
N SER A 325 6.18 -8.21 11.76
CA SER A 325 6.18 -9.14 10.62
C SER A 325 6.99 -10.43 10.90
N ARG A 326 7.34 -10.73 12.17
CA ARG A 326 8.12 -11.92 12.50
C ARG A 326 7.43 -13.25 12.19
N LYS A 327 6.09 -13.29 12.17
CA LYS A 327 5.34 -14.46 11.69
C LYS A 327 5.68 -14.76 10.23
N LEU A 328 5.62 -13.75 9.37
CA LEU A 328 5.96 -13.87 7.96
C LEU A 328 7.41 -14.32 7.77
N GLN A 329 8.35 -13.76 8.54
CA GLN A 329 9.75 -14.18 8.50
C GLN A 329 9.92 -15.65 8.89
N LYS A 330 9.33 -16.06 10.01
CA LYS A 330 9.42 -17.41 10.54
C LYS A 330 8.81 -18.47 9.63
N GLU A 331 7.60 -18.21 9.15
CA GLU A 331 6.82 -19.19 8.40
C GLU A 331 7.22 -19.26 6.92
N LEU A 332 7.56 -18.14 6.32
CA LEU A 332 7.76 -18.04 4.86
C LEU A 332 9.16 -17.55 4.45
N GLY A 333 10.01 -17.17 5.41
CA GLY A 333 11.40 -16.76 5.15
C GLY A 333 11.52 -15.40 4.42
N TRP A 334 10.46 -14.58 4.42
CA TRP A 334 10.51 -13.25 3.85
C TRP A 334 11.14 -12.24 4.81
N GLU A 335 11.97 -11.35 4.29
CA GLU A 335 12.50 -10.18 5.00
C GLU A 335 12.56 -8.99 4.04
N PRO A 336 12.45 -7.74 4.56
CA PRO A 336 12.72 -6.57 3.75
C PRO A 336 14.16 -6.61 3.22
N SER A 337 14.36 -6.14 1.99
CA SER A 337 15.68 -6.11 1.35
C SER A 337 16.39 -4.77 1.51
N LEU A 338 15.65 -3.69 1.74
CA LEU A 338 16.16 -2.35 1.94
C LEU A 338 15.63 -1.76 3.25
N GLN A 339 16.47 -0.97 3.89
CA GLN A 339 16.07 -0.07 4.96
C GLN A 339 15.73 1.31 4.38
N PHE A 340 15.15 2.20 5.22
CA PHE A 340 14.60 3.45 4.73
C PHE A 340 15.65 4.34 4.04
N GLU A 341 16.85 4.46 4.59
CA GLU A 341 17.88 5.33 4.04
C GLU A 341 18.33 4.93 2.62
N GLU A 342 18.47 3.61 2.40
CA GLU A 342 18.83 3.08 1.08
C GLU A 342 17.64 3.15 0.12
N GLY A 343 16.47 2.75 0.60
CA GLY A 343 15.24 2.76 -0.18
C GLY A 343 14.79 4.18 -0.58
N ILE A 344 15.01 5.19 0.28
CA ILE A 344 14.66 6.56 -0.05
C ILE A 344 15.59 7.14 -1.13
N GLU A 345 16.86 6.77 -1.13
CA GLU A 345 17.78 7.19 -2.19
C GLU A 345 17.35 6.65 -3.55
N GLU A 346 17.04 5.36 -3.65
CA GLU A 346 16.51 4.74 -4.87
C GLU A 346 15.18 5.40 -5.30
N THR A 347 14.32 5.70 -4.34
CA THR A 347 13.03 6.36 -4.60
C THR A 347 13.21 7.77 -5.16
N VAL A 348 14.04 8.58 -4.54
CA VAL A 348 14.32 9.96 -5.00
C VAL A 348 14.96 9.96 -6.39
N LYS A 349 15.95 9.10 -6.65
CA LYS A 349 16.55 8.93 -7.97
C LYS A 349 15.48 8.64 -9.01
N TRP A 350 14.60 7.68 -8.73
CA TRP A 350 13.55 7.33 -9.67
C TRP A 350 12.64 8.53 -10.00
N TYR A 351 12.19 9.30 -9.00
CA TYR A 351 11.34 10.48 -9.25
C TYR A 351 12.08 11.57 -10.03
N LEU A 352 13.37 11.78 -9.77
CA LEU A 352 14.18 12.77 -10.51
C LEU A 352 14.43 12.34 -11.96
N GLU A 353 14.55 11.06 -12.23
CA GLU A 353 14.74 10.50 -13.58
C GLU A 353 13.41 10.36 -14.36
N ASN A 354 12.26 10.32 -13.70
CA ASN A 354 10.95 10.12 -14.31
C ASN A 354 10.05 11.36 -14.20
N GLN A 355 10.60 12.52 -14.58
CA GLN A 355 9.93 13.80 -14.45
C GLN A 355 8.68 13.92 -15.34
N GLU A 356 8.70 13.36 -16.54
CA GLU A 356 7.54 13.31 -17.43
C GLU A 356 6.35 12.61 -16.75
N TRP A 357 6.60 11.49 -16.07
CA TRP A 357 5.58 10.80 -15.29
C TRP A 357 5.04 11.70 -14.17
N MET A 358 5.93 12.35 -13.40
CA MET A 358 5.53 13.25 -12.31
C MET A 358 4.71 14.43 -12.83
N ASP A 359 5.16 15.08 -13.90
CA ASP A 359 4.48 16.23 -14.51
C ASP A 359 3.08 15.83 -15.03
N ASN A 360 2.93 14.64 -15.60
CA ASN A 360 1.64 14.12 -16.07
C ASN A 360 0.66 13.88 -14.90
N VAL A 361 1.10 13.25 -13.81
CA VAL A 361 0.20 12.97 -12.67
C VAL A 361 -0.09 14.19 -11.80
N THR A 362 0.73 15.23 -11.86
CA THR A 362 0.54 16.49 -11.12
C THR A 362 -0.17 17.58 -11.94
N SER A 363 -0.57 17.29 -13.17
CA SER A 363 -1.31 18.21 -14.05
C SER A 363 -2.82 18.21 -13.77
N GLY A 364 -3.51 19.21 -14.27
CA GLY A 364 -4.98 19.23 -14.30
C GLY A 364 -5.64 19.21 -12.91
N ASP A 365 -6.45 18.19 -12.66
CA ASP A 365 -7.25 18.09 -11.41
C ASP A 365 -6.43 17.90 -10.14
N TYR A 366 -5.18 17.42 -10.26
CA TYR A 366 -4.27 17.34 -9.11
C TYR A 366 -3.97 18.75 -8.54
N GLN A 367 -3.73 19.75 -9.39
CA GLN A 367 -3.44 21.10 -8.90
C GLN A 367 -4.62 21.67 -8.13
N LYS A 368 -5.85 21.47 -8.58
CA LYS A 368 -7.07 21.86 -7.86
C LYS A 368 -7.18 21.15 -6.51
N TYR A 369 -6.88 19.86 -6.49
CA TYR A 369 -6.86 19.09 -5.24
C TYR A 369 -5.82 19.65 -4.26
N TYR A 370 -4.59 19.91 -4.72
CA TYR A 370 -3.49 20.45 -3.91
C TYR A 370 -3.89 21.81 -3.30
N ASP A 371 -4.39 22.73 -4.11
CA ASP A 371 -4.82 24.06 -3.67
C ASP A 371 -5.93 23.95 -2.60
N ASN A 372 -6.92 23.08 -2.82
CA ASN A 372 -8.01 22.87 -1.85
C ASN A 372 -7.55 22.22 -0.52
N MET A 373 -6.46 21.46 -0.54
CA MET A 373 -5.93 20.81 0.65
C MET A 373 -5.06 21.72 1.50
N TYR A 374 -4.27 22.59 0.89
CA TYR A 374 -3.21 23.31 1.57
C TYR A 374 -3.37 24.84 1.62
N SER A 375 -4.22 25.45 0.77
CA SER A 375 -4.39 26.92 0.74
C SER A 375 -5.12 27.50 1.97
N ASN A 376 -5.82 26.65 2.74
CA ASN A 376 -6.62 27.07 3.90
C ASN A 376 -6.18 26.38 5.21
N ARG A 377 -4.96 25.90 5.29
CA ARG A 377 -4.41 25.22 6.49
C ARG A 377 -3.24 25.96 7.13
#